data_b493377f4bc6ae4c9c18d39ad42e330d
#
_entry.id   b493377f4bc6ae4c9c18d39ad42e330d
#
_cell.length_a   1.000
_cell.length_b   1.000
_cell.length_c   1.000
_cell.angle_alpha   90.00
_cell.angle_beta   90.00
_cell.angle_gamma   90.00
#
_symmetry.space_group_name_H-M   'P 1'
#
loop_
_entity.id
_entity.type
_entity.pdbx_description
1 polymer ?
#
loop_
_entity_poly.entity_id
_entity_poly.type
_entity_poly.pdbx_seq_one_letter_code
_entity_poly.pdbx_strand_id
1 'polypeptide(L)' 'DNVSLTDQEIATQMKELIYKEFQKESLSQLSMEQRLTLCSLLKKNFRAGAKQIARISHLPLHIVEQIV' A
#
# COMPACT_ATOMS: atom_id res chain seq x y z
N ASP A 1 15.01 -13.73 -10.27
CA ASP A 1 15.52 -12.47 -10.30
C ASP A 1 14.64 -11.41 -9.65
N ASN A 2 15.24 -10.56 -8.85
CA ASN A 2 14.49 -9.66 -8.02
C ASN A 2 14.20 -8.34 -8.71
N VAL A 3 13.04 -8.23 -9.27
CA VAL A 3 12.61 -6.98 -9.85
C VAL A 3 11.76 -6.25 -8.82
N SER A 4 12.34 -5.20 -8.25
CA SER A 4 11.59 -4.36 -7.33
C SER A 4 10.83 -3.31 -8.12
N LEU A 5 9.57 -3.15 -7.81
CA LEU A 5 8.77 -2.11 -8.43
C LEU A 5 9.14 -0.76 -7.83
N THR A 6 9.09 0.27 -8.66
CA THR A 6 9.31 1.63 -8.16
C THR A 6 8.09 2.09 -7.38
N ASP A 7 8.28 3.15 -6.59
CA ASP A 7 7.16 3.75 -5.85
C ASP A 7 6.03 4.12 -6.80
N GLN A 8 6.38 4.67 -7.96
CA GLN A 8 5.37 5.11 -8.92
C GLN A 8 4.60 3.92 -9.48
N GLU A 9 5.28 2.83 -9.78
CA GLU A 9 4.62 1.63 -10.30
C GLU A 9 3.66 1.05 -9.27
N ILE A 10 4.10 0.97 -8.02
CA ILE A 10 3.24 0.45 -6.97
C ILE A 10 2.08 1.39 -6.71
N ALA A 11 2.31 2.70 -6.74
CA ALA A 11 1.24 3.67 -6.54
C ALA A 11 0.16 3.53 -7.61
N THR A 12 0.56 3.27 -8.85
CA THR A 12 -0.39 3.06 -9.93
C THR A 12 -1.22 1.80 -9.69
N GLN A 13 -0.56 0.72 -9.31
CA GLN A 13 -1.26 -0.53 -9.00
C GLN A 13 -2.12 -0.38 -7.76
N MET A 14 -1.68 0.43 -6.80
CA MET A 14 -2.42 0.66 -5.58
C MET A 14 -3.77 1.29 -5.86
N LYS A 15 -3.86 2.20 -6.82
CA LYS A 15 -5.13 2.83 -7.17
C LYS A 15 -6.14 1.78 -7.64
N GLU A 16 -5.69 0.86 -8.47
CA GLU A 16 -6.57 -0.21 -8.95
C GLU A 16 -6.98 -1.13 -7.81
N LEU A 17 -6.05 -1.39 -6.91
CA LEU A 17 -6.32 -2.24 -5.75
C LEU A 17 -7.34 -1.58 -4.82
N ILE A 18 -7.20 -0.28 -4.60
CA ILE A 18 -8.15 0.46 -3.77
C ILE A 18 -9.56 0.36 -4.36
N TYR A 19 -9.67 0.54 -5.66
CA TYR A 19 -10.97 0.46 -6.30
C TYR A 19 -11.55 -0.95 -6.19
N LYS A 20 -10.72 -1.94 -6.45
CA LYS A 20 -11.16 -3.34 -6.46
C LYS A 20 -11.57 -3.81 -5.07
N GLU A 21 -10.77 -3.48 -4.06
CA GLU A 21 -11.00 -4.02 -2.72
C GLU A 21 -11.94 -3.16 -1.88
N PHE A 22 -11.95 -1.86 -2.09
CA PHE A 22 -12.69 -0.94 -1.22
C PHE A 22 -13.74 -0.13 -1.97
N GLN A 23 -13.78 -0.20 -3.30
CA GLN A 23 -14.67 0.60 -4.13
C GLN A 23 -14.52 2.09 -3.88
N LYS A 24 -13.28 2.51 -3.67
CA LYS A 24 -12.91 3.92 -3.50
C LYS A 24 -11.98 4.32 -4.63
N GLU A 25 -11.86 5.62 -4.85
CA GLU A 25 -11.03 6.12 -5.95
C GLU A 25 -9.64 6.54 -5.53
N SER A 26 -9.45 6.86 -4.25
CA SER A 26 -8.16 7.32 -3.79
C SER A 26 -7.91 6.91 -2.35
N LEU A 27 -6.63 6.97 -1.98
CA LEU A 27 -6.18 6.64 -0.64
C LEU A 27 -6.83 7.53 0.41
N SER A 28 -7.06 8.81 0.08
CA SER A 28 -7.63 9.75 1.04
C SER A 28 -9.06 9.39 1.45
N GLN A 29 -9.72 8.57 0.66
CA GLN A 29 -11.09 8.14 0.97
C GLN A 29 -11.13 6.94 1.90
N LEU A 30 -9.99 6.34 2.19
CA LEU A 30 -9.94 5.16 3.03
C LEU A 30 -9.87 5.53 4.50
N SER A 31 -10.54 4.72 5.34
CA SER A 31 -10.39 4.84 6.78
C SER A 31 -9.01 4.32 7.20
N MET A 32 -8.63 4.54 8.45
CA MET A 32 -7.37 4.04 8.95
C MET A 32 -7.30 2.51 8.83
N GLU A 33 -8.38 1.83 9.19
CA GLU A 33 -8.41 0.37 9.10
C GLU A 33 -8.23 -0.10 7.66
N GLN A 34 -8.87 0.59 6.72
CA GLN A 34 -8.74 0.24 5.32
C GLN A 34 -7.32 0.47 4.83
N ARG A 35 -6.67 1.54 5.27
CA ARG A 35 -5.27 1.79 4.91
C ARG A 35 -4.35 0.71 5.45
N LEU A 36 -4.60 0.26 6.68
CA LEU A 36 -3.79 -0.81 7.27
C LEU A 36 -3.97 -2.11 6.48
N THR A 37 -5.20 -2.42 6.11
CA THR A 37 -5.48 -3.59 5.28
C THR A 37 -4.76 -3.45 3.93
N LEU A 38 -4.80 -2.26 3.36
CA LEU A 38 -4.12 -2.00 2.09
C LEU A 38 -2.61 -2.25 2.20
N CYS A 39 -2.00 -1.85 3.31
CA CYS A 39 -0.57 -2.10 3.51
C CYS A 39 -0.26 -3.59 3.46
N SER A 40 -1.09 -4.41 4.10
CA SER A 40 -0.91 -5.86 4.07
C SER A 40 -1.04 -6.39 2.65
N LEU A 41 -1.99 -5.86 1.88
CA LEU A 41 -2.18 -6.28 0.50
C LEU A 41 -1.00 -5.88 -0.37
N LEU A 42 -0.44 -4.70 -0.15
CA LEU A 42 0.73 -4.26 -0.90
C LEU A 42 1.93 -5.15 -0.61
N LYS A 43 2.11 -5.54 0.64
CA LYS A 43 3.18 -6.45 1.01
C LYS A 43 2.98 -7.80 0.34
N LYS A 44 1.78 -8.32 0.40
CA LYS A 44 1.47 -9.65 -0.13
C LYS A 44 1.58 -9.71 -1.64
N ASN A 45 1.05 -8.69 -2.33
CA ASN A 45 0.95 -8.72 -3.77
C ASN A 45 2.22 -8.25 -4.48
N PHE A 46 2.95 -7.32 -3.89
CA PHE A 46 4.11 -6.72 -4.54
C PHE A 46 5.42 -6.93 -3.81
N ARG A 47 5.37 -7.53 -2.62
CA ARG A 47 6.55 -7.76 -1.79
C ARG A 47 7.30 -6.47 -1.51
N ALA A 48 6.57 -5.36 -1.41
CA ALA A 48 7.17 -4.08 -1.11
C ALA A 48 7.71 -4.04 0.31
N GLY A 49 8.79 -3.31 0.52
CA GLY A 49 9.36 -3.15 1.85
C GLY A 49 8.53 -2.18 2.68
N ALA A 50 8.71 -2.24 4.01
CA ALA A 50 7.94 -1.39 4.91
C ALA A 50 8.14 0.10 4.61
N LYS A 51 9.37 0.50 4.31
CA LYS A 51 9.65 1.91 4.01
C LYS A 51 8.95 2.37 2.75
N GLN A 52 8.93 1.53 1.73
CA GLN A 52 8.26 1.85 0.48
C GLN A 52 6.75 1.95 0.69
N ILE A 53 6.19 1.00 1.43
CA ILE A 53 4.76 1.01 1.74
C ILE A 53 4.39 2.26 2.53
N ALA A 54 5.22 2.63 3.52
CA ALA A 54 4.96 3.82 4.31
C ALA A 54 4.93 5.07 3.43
N ARG A 55 5.88 5.18 2.48
CA ARG A 55 5.93 6.34 1.60
C ARG A 55 4.67 6.45 0.72
N ILE A 56 4.25 5.34 0.12
CA ILE A 56 3.13 5.39 -0.83
C ILE A 56 1.79 5.39 -0.15
N SER A 57 1.68 4.87 1.06
CA SER A 57 0.42 4.84 1.81
C SER A 57 0.24 6.06 2.71
N HIS A 58 1.27 6.89 2.82
CA HIS A 58 1.26 8.08 3.68
C HIS A 58 1.00 7.75 5.15
N LEU A 59 1.55 6.63 5.60
CA LEU A 59 1.45 6.20 6.99
C LEU A 59 2.83 6.24 7.64
N PRO A 60 2.88 6.45 8.96
CA PRO A 60 4.17 6.40 9.68
C PRO A 60 4.81 5.02 9.56
N LEU A 61 6.14 5.01 9.41
CA LEU A 61 6.86 3.76 9.24
C LEU A 61 6.63 2.79 10.40
N HIS A 62 6.60 3.31 11.63
CA HIS A 62 6.44 2.43 12.78
C HIS A 62 5.09 1.70 12.78
N ILE A 63 4.08 2.34 12.21
CA ILE A 63 2.77 1.70 12.07
C ILE A 63 2.83 0.60 11.01
N VAL A 64 3.46 0.90 9.88
CA VAL A 64 3.58 -0.07 8.78
C VAL A 64 4.39 -1.28 9.24
N GLU A 65 5.45 -1.07 9.98
CA GLU A 65 6.31 -2.16 10.45
C GLU A 65 5.59 -3.13 11.37
N GLN A 66 4.54 -2.68 12.03
CA GLN A 66 3.75 -3.56 12.89
C GLN A 66 2.82 -4.47 12.09
N ILE A 67 2.55 -4.12 10.85
CA ILE A 67 1.62 -4.86 10.00
C ILE A 67 2.36 -5.78 9.04
N VAL A 68 3.43 -5.30 8.48
CA VAL A 68 4.22 -6.06 7.51
C VAL A 68 5.53 -6.53 8.12
#